data_e471fe4027c6da5140d4bd25232a7cf3
#
_entry.id   e471fe4027c6da5140d4bd25232a7cf3
#
_cell.length_a   1.000
_cell.length_b   1.000
_cell.length_c   1.000
_cell.angle_alpha   90.00
_cell.angle_beta   90.00
_cell.angle_gamma   90.00
#
_symmetry.space_group_name_H-M   'P 1'
#
loop_
_entity.id
_entity.type
_entity.pdbx_description
1 polymer ?
#
loop_
_entity_poly.entity_id
_entity_poly.type
_entity_poly.pdbx_seq_one_letter_code
_entity_poly.pdbx_strand_id
1 'polypeptide(L)'
;RIGARGLQFPFDGTQFPPLPWGGTRVAEADIAFIAAWIADGCPDEAQDAPHAARAAVTGTAARALALGEAPHAAFTGPTNQLADDAGRVKARKNIEHLSDDELRRLRAAVAQMKSLDGYYLDERSFAWWARIHANQCQHGWEEFLTWHRVYLYLFEKQLQDIDPTVTLPYWDWPADAENVKASLDDMGPANHDNGFVPCAYQCWIDDDGLRKLTDGGKVPPDVLNGLRGILGKKYSSGARLFTAAGISNFGANPDSDAAIIKVLGDVNPLWHWRRWPGGNKDLIFQAYPSPEDVARILGIDNFFTFGSGPMDNQFFGALENIHNLIHNFSGGNSPYPVGPNNEFSTGDMVDPGRTAFDPIFWGHHSNCDRLWAEWQRRHPGRGPDNPDAVLPPWNFTVADTYSIAALGYEYVLTSHVFQTNNQMPLVRFRSADTAVHPAVLAEHSRAEIRLHAVQFVPRPGFYIRAFLNTPDAGLATPTTGNPNFVGQVNMFTGYCVGGPGHCDVPAPRTDKFDLRPRPHKTPSSFRIDATESVRALHAAGTQAFQVNLVALNLDGSPANDALKLDAVSLTFFD
;
A
#
# COMPACT_ATOMS: atom_id res chain seq x y z
N ARG A 1 12.23 -25.76 13.99
CA ARG A 1 13.46 -25.77 13.16
C ARG A 1 14.61 -25.00 13.78
N ILE A 2 14.47 -24.47 14.98
CA ILE A 2 15.55 -23.83 15.72
C ILE A 2 16.61 -24.90 16.00
N GLY A 3 17.84 -24.70 15.51
CA GLY A 3 18.92 -25.66 15.71
C GLY A 3 18.79 -26.99 14.99
N ALA A 4 18.01 -27.09 13.92
CA ALA A 4 17.74 -28.32 13.18
C ALA A 4 19.01 -28.97 12.60
N ARG A 5 19.73 -29.69 13.44
CA ARG A 5 20.84 -30.56 13.05
C ARG A 5 20.43 -32.01 13.30
N GLY A 6 20.62 -32.87 12.30
CA GLY A 6 20.39 -34.30 12.42
C GLY A 6 18.93 -34.72 12.39
N LEU A 7 18.00 -33.87 11.94
CA LEU A 7 16.63 -34.26 11.67
C LEU A 7 16.56 -35.08 10.37
N GLN A 8 15.77 -36.15 10.38
CA GLN A 8 15.55 -36.98 9.19
C GLN A 8 14.68 -36.24 8.16
N PHE A 9 14.82 -36.66 6.88
CA PHE A 9 14.00 -36.15 5.79
C PHE A 9 12.50 -36.11 6.19
N PRO A 10 11.78 -35.03 5.90
CA PRO A 10 12.18 -33.83 5.14
C PRO A 10 12.80 -32.69 5.98
N PHE A 11 13.16 -32.92 7.22
CA PHE A 11 13.60 -31.92 8.19
C PHE A 11 15.10 -32.00 8.58
N ASP A 12 15.90 -32.60 7.72
CA ASP A 12 17.33 -32.80 7.95
C ASP A 12 18.18 -31.50 7.90
N GLY A 13 17.56 -30.37 7.56
CA GLY A 13 18.23 -29.08 7.44
C GLY A 13 18.88 -28.82 6.08
N THR A 14 18.87 -29.79 5.15
CA THR A 14 19.46 -29.61 3.80
C THR A 14 18.59 -28.78 2.88
N GLN A 15 17.25 -28.88 3.00
CA GLN A 15 16.29 -28.07 2.23
C GLN A 15 15.91 -26.77 2.91
N PHE A 16 16.05 -26.71 4.23
CA PHE A 16 15.65 -25.56 5.04
C PHE A 16 16.77 -25.22 6.01
N PRO A 17 17.48 -24.11 5.79
CA PRO A 17 18.51 -23.68 6.71
C PRO A 17 17.94 -23.49 8.12
N PRO A 18 18.75 -23.69 9.18
CA PRO A 18 18.32 -23.50 10.56
C PRO A 18 17.90 -22.04 10.80
N LEU A 19 16.82 -21.85 11.53
CA LEU A 19 16.39 -20.51 11.99
C LEU A 19 17.24 -20.04 13.19
N PRO A 20 17.45 -18.72 13.35
CA PRO A 20 17.01 -17.62 12.47
C PRO A 20 17.92 -17.48 11.24
N TRP A 21 17.32 -17.20 10.10
CA TRP A 21 18.03 -16.98 8.85
C TRP A 21 18.80 -15.65 8.87
N GLY A 22 20.12 -15.73 8.64
CA GLY A 22 20.98 -14.55 8.60
C GLY A 22 21.17 -13.81 9.94
N GLY A 23 20.56 -14.29 11.02
CA GLY A 23 20.71 -13.75 12.38
C GLY A 23 21.77 -14.48 13.22
N THR A 24 22.03 -13.96 14.41
CA THR A 24 22.87 -14.63 15.41
C THR A 24 22.20 -15.96 15.79
N ARG A 25 23.00 -17.03 15.75
CA ARG A 25 22.54 -18.37 16.09
C ARG A 25 21.92 -18.41 17.49
N VAL A 26 20.76 -19.03 17.64
CA VAL A 26 20.16 -19.28 18.96
C VAL A 26 21.13 -20.12 19.79
N ALA A 27 21.32 -19.77 21.05
CA ALA A 27 22.23 -20.47 21.92
C ALA A 27 21.78 -21.94 22.11
N GLU A 28 22.70 -22.87 22.18
CA GLU A 28 22.41 -24.30 22.37
C GLU A 28 21.60 -24.56 23.66
N ALA A 29 21.78 -23.73 24.67
CA ALA A 29 21.01 -23.79 25.91
C ALA A 29 19.52 -23.46 25.69
N ASP A 30 19.21 -22.48 24.85
CA ASP A 30 17.81 -22.09 24.53
C ASP A 30 17.15 -23.16 23.66
N ILE A 31 17.91 -23.78 22.75
CA ILE A 31 17.44 -24.90 21.94
C ILE A 31 17.10 -26.11 22.84
N ALA A 32 17.99 -26.43 23.78
CA ALA A 32 17.80 -27.52 24.72
C ALA A 32 16.58 -27.27 25.65
N PHE A 33 16.39 -26.03 26.08
CA PHE A 33 15.23 -25.61 26.85
C PHE A 33 13.91 -25.81 26.09
N ILE A 34 13.82 -25.34 24.84
CA ILE A 34 12.64 -25.50 23.99
C ILE A 34 12.35 -26.99 23.73
N ALA A 35 13.40 -27.78 23.48
CA ALA A 35 13.25 -29.21 23.28
C ALA A 35 12.73 -29.93 24.53
N ALA A 36 13.21 -29.58 25.70
CA ALA A 36 12.70 -30.10 26.97
C ALA A 36 11.24 -29.68 27.22
N TRP A 37 10.92 -28.41 27.01
CA TRP A 37 9.54 -27.90 27.15
C TRP A 37 8.54 -28.60 26.22
N ILE A 38 8.96 -28.89 24.97
CA ILE A 38 8.14 -29.68 24.03
C ILE A 38 7.99 -31.12 24.51
N ALA A 39 9.07 -31.74 25.01
CA ALA A 39 9.04 -33.11 25.53
C ALA A 39 8.12 -33.26 26.76
N ASP A 40 8.02 -32.20 27.56
CA ASP A 40 7.15 -32.12 28.74
C ASP A 40 5.67 -31.79 28.38
N GLY A 41 5.33 -31.77 27.11
CA GLY A 41 3.95 -31.56 26.64
C GLY A 41 3.52 -30.08 26.58
N CYS A 42 4.46 -29.14 26.46
CA CYS A 42 4.20 -27.71 26.34
C CYS A 42 3.33 -27.14 27.48
N PRO A 43 3.71 -27.28 28.76
CA PRO A 43 2.89 -26.81 29.86
C PRO A 43 2.62 -25.29 29.77
N ASP A 44 1.38 -24.89 29.99
CA ASP A 44 0.90 -23.50 29.84
C ASP A 44 1.41 -22.55 30.93
N GLU A 45 1.86 -23.07 32.06
CA GLU A 45 2.32 -22.25 33.18
C GLU A 45 3.78 -22.51 33.55
N ALA A 46 4.53 -21.43 33.69
CA ALA A 46 5.94 -21.46 34.13
C ALA A 46 6.16 -22.06 35.55
N GLN A 47 5.09 -22.44 36.26
CA GLN A 47 5.17 -23.04 37.59
C GLN A 47 5.69 -24.48 37.55
N ASP A 48 5.50 -25.20 36.44
CA ASP A 48 5.85 -26.60 36.33
C ASP A 48 7.19 -26.85 35.61
N ALA A 49 7.90 -25.78 35.19
CA ALA A 49 9.21 -25.90 34.56
C ALA A 49 10.31 -26.27 35.58
N PRO A 50 11.25 -27.17 35.28
CA PRO A 50 12.37 -27.51 36.18
C PRO A 50 13.17 -26.26 36.61
N HIS A 51 13.60 -26.21 37.85
CA HIS A 51 14.26 -25.03 38.47
C HIS A 51 15.48 -24.51 37.65
N ALA A 52 16.20 -25.38 36.93
CA ALA A 52 17.34 -25.01 36.08
C ALA A 52 16.91 -24.26 34.81
N ALA A 53 15.74 -24.57 34.25
CA ALA A 53 15.18 -23.89 33.08
C ALA A 53 14.64 -22.49 33.42
N ARG A 54 14.12 -22.31 34.65
CA ARG A 54 13.67 -21.00 35.18
C ARG A 54 14.81 -19.96 35.28
N ALA A 55 16.01 -20.39 35.66
CA ALA A 55 17.16 -19.49 35.79
C ALA A 55 17.68 -19.04 34.40
N ALA A 56 17.55 -19.89 33.37
CA ALA A 56 17.91 -19.55 31.99
C ALA A 56 16.91 -18.58 31.34
N VAL A 57 15.60 -18.78 31.56
CA VAL A 57 14.52 -17.89 31.04
C VAL A 57 14.57 -16.51 31.66
N THR A 58 14.84 -16.41 32.96
CA THR A 58 14.96 -15.09 33.64
C THR A 58 16.16 -14.29 33.19
N GLY A 59 17.24 -14.93 32.71
CA GLY A 59 18.41 -14.25 32.15
C GLY A 59 18.23 -13.73 30.74
N THR A 60 17.60 -14.52 29.86
CA THR A 60 17.45 -14.19 28.43
C THR A 60 16.17 -13.42 28.14
N ALA A 61 15.06 -13.79 28.77
CA ALA A 61 13.79 -13.09 28.61
C ALA A 61 13.81 -11.71 29.29
N ALA A 62 14.45 -11.57 30.46
CA ALA A 62 14.65 -10.27 31.09
C ALA A 62 15.58 -9.36 30.27
N ARG A 63 16.53 -9.93 29.53
CA ARG A 63 17.40 -9.17 28.61
C ARG A 63 16.67 -8.81 27.30
N ALA A 64 15.80 -9.66 26.79
CA ALA A 64 14.94 -9.37 25.65
C ALA A 64 13.86 -8.34 26.01
N LEU A 65 13.27 -8.42 27.22
CA LEU A 65 12.32 -7.42 27.74
C LEU A 65 13.01 -6.10 28.10
N ALA A 66 14.26 -6.12 28.61
CA ALA A 66 15.03 -4.90 28.89
C ALA A 66 15.56 -4.22 27.61
N LEU A 67 15.68 -4.94 26.50
CA LEU A 67 15.96 -4.38 25.17
C LEU A 67 14.68 -3.92 24.44
N GLY A 68 13.51 -4.26 24.96
CA GLY A 68 12.19 -3.91 24.40
C GLY A 68 11.64 -2.56 24.83
N GLU A 69 12.30 -1.85 25.73
CA GLU A 69 12.00 -0.45 26.02
C GLU A 69 12.81 0.48 25.09
N ALA A 70 12.54 0.42 23.80
CA ALA A 70 12.73 1.61 22.99
C ALA A 70 11.78 2.68 23.54
N PRO A 71 12.24 3.93 23.80
CA PRO A 71 11.34 4.96 24.29
C PRO A 71 10.20 5.09 23.30
N HIS A 72 9.00 4.74 23.73
CA HIS A 72 7.78 5.16 23.06
C HIS A 72 7.83 6.68 23.05
N ALA A 73 8.34 7.27 21.98
CA ALA A 73 7.97 8.62 21.64
C ALA A 73 6.45 8.58 21.53
N ALA A 74 5.78 9.04 22.57
CA ALA A 74 4.35 9.16 22.60
C ALA A 74 3.96 9.96 21.37
N PHE A 75 3.40 9.28 20.37
CA PHE A 75 2.80 9.94 19.23
C PHE A 75 1.52 10.59 19.75
N THR A 76 1.64 11.85 20.16
CA THR A 76 0.50 12.71 20.47
C THR A 76 -0.08 13.28 19.18
N GLY A 77 -0.54 12.40 18.30
CA GLY A 77 -1.50 12.75 17.27
C GLY A 77 -2.91 12.70 17.87
N PRO A 78 -3.89 13.38 17.31
CA PRO A 78 -5.24 13.43 17.86
C PRO A 78 -5.84 12.01 17.91
N THR A 79 -5.91 11.46 19.10
CA THR A 79 -6.33 10.08 19.42
C THR A 79 -7.84 9.85 19.30
N ASN A 80 -8.61 10.79 18.78
CA ASN A 80 -10.08 10.71 18.78
C ASN A 80 -10.74 10.30 17.46
N GLN A 81 -9.98 9.86 16.43
CA GLN A 81 -10.57 9.42 15.16
C GLN A 81 -10.40 7.93 14.84
N LEU A 82 -9.84 7.14 15.76
CA LEU A 82 -9.50 5.73 15.50
C LEU A 82 -10.68 4.76 15.61
N ALA A 83 -11.83 5.18 16.08
CA ALA A 83 -12.96 4.27 16.36
C ALA A 83 -13.85 3.97 15.14
N ASP A 84 -13.79 4.76 14.05
CA ASP A 84 -14.85 4.75 13.03
C ASP A 84 -14.47 4.18 11.66
N ASP A 85 -13.25 3.68 11.45
CA ASP A 85 -12.84 3.17 10.14
C ASP A 85 -13.25 1.70 9.86
N ALA A 86 -13.90 1.04 10.80
CA ALA A 86 -14.28 -0.38 10.71
C ALA A 86 -15.35 -0.72 9.63
N GLY A 87 -15.66 0.19 8.76
CA GLY A 87 -16.59 -0.02 7.64
C GLY A 87 -16.25 0.77 6.38
N ARG A 88 -15.19 1.57 6.39
CA ARG A 88 -14.73 2.31 5.20
C ARG A 88 -13.86 1.43 4.31
N VAL A 89 -14.24 1.35 3.05
CA VAL A 89 -13.37 0.78 2.01
C VAL A 89 -12.19 1.73 1.81
N LYS A 90 -10.96 1.23 1.95
CA LYS A 90 -9.73 1.99 1.75
C LYS A 90 -9.45 2.20 0.27
N ALA A 91 -9.15 3.42 -0.14
CA ALA A 91 -8.89 3.79 -1.53
C ALA A 91 -7.40 3.75 -1.82
N ARG A 92 -6.94 2.74 -2.57
CA ARG A 92 -5.57 2.70 -3.10
C ARG A 92 -5.49 3.56 -4.35
N LYS A 93 -4.60 4.55 -4.35
CA LYS A 93 -4.42 5.54 -5.42
C LYS A 93 -3.14 5.27 -6.21
N ASN A 94 -3.07 5.82 -7.42
CA ASN A 94 -1.78 5.96 -8.10
C ASN A 94 -0.84 6.78 -7.22
N ILE A 95 0.41 6.33 -7.08
CA ILE A 95 1.45 7.00 -6.27
C ILE A 95 1.65 8.47 -6.68
N GLU A 96 1.46 8.79 -7.96
CA GLU A 96 1.60 10.14 -8.48
C GLU A 96 0.38 11.04 -8.22
N HIS A 97 -0.74 10.45 -7.81
CA HIS A 97 -1.96 11.17 -7.45
C HIS A 97 -2.16 11.29 -5.92
N LEU A 98 -1.19 10.88 -5.13
CA LEU A 98 -1.19 11.16 -3.70
C LEU A 98 -0.99 12.66 -3.47
N SER A 99 -1.75 13.23 -2.55
CA SER A 99 -1.46 14.57 -2.03
C SER A 99 -0.13 14.58 -1.27
N ASP A 100 0.44 15.75 -1.10
CA ASP A 100 1.68 15.92 -0.31
C ASP A 100 1.53 15.36 1.11
N ASP A 101 0.35 15.51 1.72
CA ASP A 101 0.07 14.98 3.05
C ASP A 101 0.01 13.44 3.06
N GLU A 102 -0.68 12.83 2.10
CA GLU A 102 -0.73 11.37 1.96
C GLU A 102 0.66 10.77 1.73
N LEU A 103 1.45 11.39 0.83
CA LEU A 103 2.81 10.96 0.57
C LEU A 103 3.72 11.13 1.79
N ARG A 104 3.57 12.22 2.53
CA ARG A 104 4.31 12.45 3.79
C ARG A 104 3.97 11.40 4.84
N ARG A 105 2.68 11.05 5.01
CA ARG A 105 2.22 10.01 5.94
C ARG A 105 2.76 8.63 5.54
N LEU A 106 2.69 8.27 4.27
CA LEU A 106 3.25 7.02 3.76
C LEU A 106 4.76 6.92 4.04
N ARG A 107 5.52 8.00 3.76
CA ARG A 107 6.95 8.05 4.07
C ARG A 107 7.23 7.89 5.57
N ALA A 108 6.45 8.55 6.41
CA ALA A 108 6.59 8.44 7.87
C ALA A 108 6.32 7.01 8.35
N ALA A 109 5.27 6.36 7.86
CA ALA A 109 4.94 4.98 8.21
C ALA A 109 6.05 4.01 7.78
N VAL A 110 6.54 4.12 6.54
CA VAL A 110 7.66 3.29 6.05
C VAL A 110 8.95 3.57 6.82
N ALA A 111 9.26 4.83 7.17
CA ALA A 111 10.41 5.19 8.00
C ALA A 111 10.32 4.54 9.38
N GLN A 112 9.14 4.55 10.00
CA GLN A 112 8.92 3.90 11.29
C GLN A 112 9.12 2.38 11.20
N MET A 113 8.58 1.71 10.18
CA MET A 113 8.84 0.28 9.95
C MET A 113 10.34 0.01 9.78
N LYS A 114 11.04 0.81 8.95
CA LYS A 114 12.50 0.66 8.73
C LYS A 114 13.33 0.93 9.97
N SER A 115 12.87 1.76 10.91
CA SER A 115 13.56 1.98 12.18
C SER A 115 13.65 0.73 13.06
N LEU A 116 12.80 -0.26 12.78
CA LEU A 116 12.75 -1.55 13.47
C LEU A 116 13.57 -2.64 12.76
N ASP A 117 14.19 -2.36 11.62
CA ASP A 117 14.93 -3.36 10.81
C ASP A 117 16.11 -3.99 11.54
N GLY A 118 16.63 -3.33 12.57
CA GLY A 118 17.66 -3.89 13.46
C GLY A 118 17.16 -5.03 14.37
N TYR A 119 15.84 -5.20 14.51
CA TYR A 119 15.23 -6.25 15.31
C TYR A 119 14.73 -7.37 14.41
N TYR A 120 15.55 -8.41 14.26
CA TYR A 120 15.34 -9.46 13.26
C TYR A 120 13.98 -10.17 13.31
N LEU A 121 13.40 -10.36 14.49
CA LEU A 121 12.12 -11.06 14.68
C LEU A 121 10.93 -10.11 14.85
N ASP A 122 11.13 -8.82 14.69
CA ASP A 122 10.02 -7.87 14.84
C ASP A 122 9.16 -7.85 13.57
N GLU A 123 7.94 -8.39 13.69
CA GLU A 123 6.97 -8.46 12.60
C GLU A 123 6.47 -7.08 12.14
N ARG A 124 6.75 -6.03 12.92
CA ARG A 124 6.43 -4.64 12.55
C ARG A 124 7.50 -4.01 11.66
N SER A 125 8.68 -4.64 11.53
CA SER A 125 9.79 -4.09 10.75
C SER A 125 9.55 -4.25 9.24
N PHE A 126 10.08 -3.33 8.46
CA PHE A 126 10.03 -3.41 7.00
C PHE A 126 10.80 -4.64 6.48
N ALA A 127 11.95 -4.91 7.08
CA ALA A 127 12.79 -6.06 6.72
C ALA A 127 12.12 -7.42 7.02
N TRP A 128 11.26 -7.51 8.04
CA TRP A 128 10.48 -8.72 8.29
C TRP A 128 9.58 -9.06 7.09
N TRP A 129 8.81 -8.07 6.62
CA TRP A 129 7.92 -8.24 5.47
C TRP A 129 8.71 -8.58 4.21
N ALA A 130 9.84 -7.91 3.96
CA ALA A 130 10.70 -8.25 2.83
C ALA A 130 11.20 -9.70 2.87
N ARG A 131 11.53 -10.23 4.05
CA ARG A 131 11.94 -11.64 4.22
C ARG A 131 10.82 -12.64 4.01
N ILE A 132 9.55 -12.28 4.27
CA ILE A 132 8.41 -13.15 3.91
C ILE A 132 8.42 -13.40 2.41
N HIS A 133 8.58 -12.37 1.59
CA HIS A 133 8.67 -12.54 0.14
C HIS A 133 9.84 -13.44 -0.24
N ALA A 134 11.04 -13.16 0.26
CA ALA A 134 12.25 -13.94 -0.01
C ALA A 134 12.07 -15.45 0.25
N ASN A 135 11.20 -15.81 1.17
CA ASN A 135 11.06 -17.20 1.65
C ASN A 135 9.79 -17.91 1.19
N GLN A 136 8.74 -17.17 0.77
CA GLN A 136 7.40 -17.74 0.58
C GLN A 136 6.74 -17.32 -0.73
N CYS A 137 7.34 -16.38 -1.50
CA CYS A 137 6.70 -15.85 -2.70
C CYS A 137 6.41 -16.94 -3.74
N GLN A 138 5.29 -16.78 -4.42
CA GLN A 138 4.82 -17.70 -5.46
C GLN A 138 5.01 -17.03 -6.83
N HIS A 139 5.91 -17.56 -7.65
CA HIS A 139 6.17 -17.12 -9.02
C HIS A 139 6.15 -18.31 -9.96
N GLY A 140 5.59 -18.16 -11.16
CA GLY A 140 5.38 -19.25 -12.09
C GLY A 140 4.33 -20.26 -11.63
N TRP A 141 3.48 -19.86 -10.69
CA TRP A 141 2.42 -20.67 -10.09
C TRP A 141 1.06 -20.01 -10.28
N GLU A 142 0.02 -20.81 -10.19
CA GLU A 142 -1.35 -20.31 -10.25
C GLU A 142 -1.70 -19.34 -9.12
N GLU A 143 -1.05 -19.47 -7.96
CA GLU A 143 -1.23 -18.62 -6.79
C GLU A 143 -0.43 -17.30 -6.84
N PHE A 144 0.26 -16.98 -7.92
CA PHE A 144 1.03 -15.74 -8.02
C PHE A 144 0.21 -14.51 -7.60
N LEU A 145 -0.94 -14.30 -8.24
CA LEU A 145 -1.79 -13.13 -7.95
C LEU A 145 -2.47 -13.21 -6.58
N THR A 146 -2.98 -14.38 -6.22
CA THR A 146 -3.71 -14.59 -4.96
C THR A 146 -2.80 -14.44 -3.75
N TRP A 147 -1.59 -15.01 -3.83
CA TRP A 147 -0.59 -14.89 -2.76
C TRP A 147 -0.15 -13.44 -2.56
N HIS A 148 0.20 -12.74 -3.65
CA HIS A 148 0.63 -11.34 -3.57
C HIS A 148 -0.50 -10.42 -3.09
N ARG A 149 -1.77 -10.69 -3.41
CA ARG A 149 -2.92 -9.95 -2.87
C ARG A 149 -2.99 -10.00 -1.35
N VAL A 150 -2.85 -11.19 -0.76
CA VAL A 150 -2.82 -11.36 0.70
C VAL A 150 -1.60 -10.67 1.30
N TYR A 151 -0.45 -10.81 0.68
CA TYR A 151 0.80 -10.19 1.13
C TYR A 151 0.70 -8.66 1.18
N LEU A 152 0.20 -8.05 0.10
CA LEU A 152 -0.05 -6.60 0.04
C LEU A 152 -1.08 -6.14 1.08
N TYR A 153 -2.17 -6.90 1.23
CA TYR A 153 -3.22 -6.60 2.20
C TYR A 153 -2.67 -6.57 3.63
N LEU A 154 -1.91 -7.56 4.02
CA LEU A 154 -1.35 -7.65 5.36
C LEU A 154 -0.26 -6.62 5.61
N PHE A 155 0.60 -6.34 4.63
CA PHE A 155 1.58 -5.26 4.71
C PHE A 155 0.89 -3.89 4.88
N GLU A 156 -0.18 -3.63 4.14
CA GLU A 156 -0.96 -2.41 4.30
C GLU A 156 -1.56 -2.28 5.71
N LYS A 157 -1.99 -3.39 6.34
CA LYS A 157 -2.43 -3.39 7.73
C LYS A 157 -1.31 -2.96 8.69
N GLN A 158 -0.06 -3.39 8.45
CA GLN A 158 1.07 -2.92 9.25
C GLN A 158 1.34 -1.41 9.09
N LEU A 159 1.18 -0.86 7.89
CA LEU A 159 1.23 0.59 7.68
C LEU A 159 0.09 1.29 8.43
N GLN A 160 -1.12 0.71 8.42
CA GLN A 160 -2.31 1.24 9.08
C GLN A 160 -2.26 1.10 10.61
N ASP A 161 -1.51 0.17 11.16
CA ASP A 161 -1.23 0.10 12.61
C ASP A 161 -0.38 1.30 13.08
N ILE A 162 0.39 1.91 12.16
CA ILE A 162 1.17 3.13 12.42
C ILE A 162 0.31 4.38 12.16
N ASP A 163 -0.31 4.46 11.00
CA ASP A 163 -1.21 5.55 10.62
C ASP A 163 -2.42 4.95 9.86
N PRO A 164 -3.61 4.89 10.46
CA PRO A 164 -4.79 4.24 9.87
C PRO A 164 -5.30 4.91 8.60
N THR A 165 -4.82 6.10 8.27
CA THR A 165 -5.18 6.81 7.04
C THR A 165 -4.32 6.42 5.84
N VAL A 166 -3.19 5.75 6.07
CA VAL A 166 -2.28 5.32 5.00
C VAL A 166 -2.91 4.17 4.23
N THR A 167 -2.83 4.27 2.90
CA THR A 167 -3.15 3.18 1.97
C THR A 167 -1.95 2.88 1.10
N LEU A 168 -1.84 1.62 0.65
CA LEU A 168 -0.76 1.21 -0.23
C LEU A 168 -1.03 1.74 -1.65
N PRO A 169 -0.20 2.65 -2.19
CA PRO A 169 -0.41 3.17 -3.53
C PRO A 169 0.01 2.15 -4.58
N TYR A 170 -0.51 2.28 -5.79
CA TYR A 170 -0.01 1.55 -6.94
C TYR A 170 0.87 2.44 -7.85
N TRP A 171 1.82 1.82 -8.53
CA TRP A 171 2.62 2.47 -9.57
C TRP A 171 2.06 2.07 -10.94
N ASP A 172 1.41 3.02 -11.62
CA ASP A 172 0.84 2.81 -12.96
C ASP A 172 1.94 2.86 -14.03
N TRP A 173 2.82 1.84 -14.03
CA TRP A 173 3.96 1.78 -14.94
C TRP A 173 3.57 1.82 -16.44
N PRO A 174 2.39 1.36 -16.93
CA PRO A 174 2.00 1.56 -18.32
C PRO A 174 1.82 3.03 -18.69
N ALA A 175 1.26 3.85 -17.80
CA ALA A 175 1.08 5.28 -18.03
C ALA A 175 2.42 6.03 -18.16
N ASP A 176 3.49 5.51 -17.54
CA ASP A 176 4.83 6.10 -17.60
C ASP A 176 5.63 5.74 -18.86
N ALA A 177 5.09 4.87 -19.74
CA ALA A 177 5.84 4.28 -20.84
C ALA A 177 6.51 5.33 -21.77
N GLU A 178 5.82 6.41 -22.12
CA GLU A 178 6.37 7.48 -22.94
C GLU A 178 7.48 8.26 -22.22
N ASN A 179 7.31 8.53 -20.92
CA ASN A 179 8.32 9.20 -20.11
C ASN A 179 9.58 8.35 -19.95
N VAL A 180 9.40 7.04 -19.74
CA VAL A 180 10.52 6.07 -19.67
C VAL A 180 11.30 6.04 -20.96
N LYS A 181 10.61 5.96 -22.13
CA LYS A 181 11.26 5.98 -23.44
C LYS A 181 12.01 7.28 -23.69
N ALA A 182 11.41 8.43 -23.39
CA ALA A 182 12.05 9.73 -23.53
C ALA A 182 13.29 9.85 -22.63
N SER A 183 13.23 9.33 -21.41
CA SER A 183 14.37 9.32 -20.47
C SER A 183 15.51 8.43 -20.93
N LEU A 184 15.22 7.33 -21.66
CA LEU A 184 16.26 6.48 -22.27
C LEU A 184 17.02 7.22 -23.38
N ASP A 185 16.36 8.12 -24.11
CA ASP A 185 17.01 8.92 -25.17
C ASP A 185 17.86 10.07 -24.66
N ASP A 186 17.52 10.62 -23.49
CA ASP A 186 18.21 11.77 -22.88
C ASP A 186 19.12 11.35 -21.69
N MET A 187 19.92 10.31 -21.89
CA MET A 187 20.82 9.74 -20.87
C MET A 187 22.10 10.53 -20.60
N GLY A 188 22.12 11.86 -20.80
CA GLY A 188 23.25 12.69 -20.45
C GLY A 188 23.54 12.72 -18.94
N PRO A 189 24.83 12.78 -18.51
CA PRO A 189 25.20 12.70 -17.08
C PRO A 189 24.66 13.84 -16.22
N ALA A 190 24.20 14.92 -16.82
CA ALA A 190 23.67 16.10 -16.13
C ALA A 190 22.14 16.19 -16.14
N ASN A 191 21.45 15.30 -16.84
CA ASN A 191 20.02 15.41 -17.04
C ASN A 191 19.25 14.66 -15.97
N HIS A 192 18.11 15.25 -15.62
CA HIS A 192 17.12 14.62 -14.73
C HIS A 192 16.51 13.41 -15.45
N ASP A 193 16.61 12.25 -14.84
CA ASP A 193 15.98 11.05 -15.34
C ASP A 193 14.56 10.85 -14.75
N ASN A 194 13.79 11.93 -14.74
CA ASN A 194 12.48 12.00 -14.10
C ASN A 194 11.44 10.99 -14.62
N GLY A 195 11.76 10.29 -15.72
CA GLY A 195 10.84 9.34 -16.34
C GLY A 195 11.05 7.87 -15.94
N PHE A 196 12.13 7.51 -15.24
CA PHE A 196 12.39 6.08 -14.98
C PHE A 196 11.58 5.49 -13.84
N VAL A 197 11.32 6.27 -12.81
CA VAL A 197 10.47 5.87 -11.68
C VAL A 197 9.72 7.08 -11.18
N PRO A 198 8.53 6.92 -10.59
CA PRO A 198 7.76 8.03 -10.02
C PRO A 198 8.58 8.87 -9.04
N CYS A 199 8.31 10.17 -9.02
CA CYS A 199 9.01 11.14 -8.17
C CYS A 199 9.00 10.76 -6.68
N ALA A 200 7.97 10.06 -6.23
CA ALA A 200 7.84 9.57 -4.86
C ALA A 200 8.98 8.62 -4.45
N TYR A 201 9.52 7.86 -5.41
CA TYR A 201 10.58 6.86 -5.17
C TYR A 201 11.99 7.36 -5.48
N GLN A 202 12.15 8.59 -5.98
CA GLN A 202 13.45 9.16 -6.33
C GLN A 202 14.22 9.63 -5.09
N CYS A 203 15.55 9.75 -5.20
CA CYS A 203 16.40 10.36 -4.18
C CYS A 203 16.72 11.81 -4.48
N TRP A 204 16.97 12.57 -3.43
CA TRP A 204 17.50 13.93 -3.48
C TRP A 204 18.21 14.23 -2.18
N ILE A 205 19.01 15.29 -2.18
CA ILE A 205 19.58 15.88 -0.97
C ILE A 205 18.86 17.22 -0.70
N ASP A 206 18.42 17.42 0.54
CA ASP A 206 17.85 18.67 1.03
C ASP A 206 18.82 19.42 1.96
N ASP A 207 18.45 20.61 2.39
CA ASP A 207 19.28 21.45 3.27
C ASP A 207 19.61 20.75 4.59
N ASP A 208 18.66 20.03 5.18
CA ASP A 208 18.86 19.29 6.43
C ASP A 208 19.82 18.12 6.24
N GLY A 209 19.65 17.36 5.18
CA GLY A 209 20.54 16.26 4.79
C GLY A 209 21.97 16.75 4.54
N LEU A 210 22.12 17.83 3.79
CA LEU A 210 23.44 18.43 3.52
C LEU A 210 24.11 18.93 4.81
N ARG A 211 23.34 19.52 5.73
CA ARG A 211 23.83 19.93 7.06
C ARG A 211 24.30 18.71 7.86
N LYS A 212 23.50 17.64 7.94
CA LYS A 212 23.88 16.40 8.64
C LYS A 212 25.18 15.80 8.11
N LEU A 213 25.39 15.82 6.78
CA LEU A 213 26.64 15.35 6.17
C LEU A 213 27.82 16.24 6.54
N THR A 214 27.61 17.56 6.55
CA THR A 214 28.66 18.54 6.91
C THR A 214 29.07 18.38 8.37
N ASP A 215 28.08 18.33 9.29
CA ASP A 215 28.32 18.22 10.74
C ASP A 215 28.91 16.87 11.11
N GLY A 216 28.58 15.82 10.35
CA GLY A 216 29.09 14.46 10.53
C GLY A 216 30.58 14.29 10.22
N GLY A 217 31.19 15.20 9.48
CA GLY A 217 32.63 15.28 9.21
C GLY A 217 33.23 14.08 8.44
N LYS A 218 32.40 13.18 7.89
CA LYS A 218 32.84 11.98 7.16
C LYS A 218 32.96 12.21 5.65
N VAL A 219 32.28 13.24 5.13
CA VAL A 219 32.20 13.53 3.70
C VAL A 219 33.23 14.61 3.33
N PRO A 220 34.09 14.37 2.32
CA PRO A 220 35.08 15.34 1.87
C PRO A 220 34.44 16.66 1.39
N PRO A 221 35.17 17.81 1.55
CA PRO A 221 34.63 19.12 1.19
C PRO A 221 34.26 19.29 -0.30
N ASP A 222 34.98 18.65 -1.20
CA ASP A 222 34.70 18.65 -2.65
C ASP A 222 33.40 17.90 -2.96
N VAL A 223 33.17 16.76 -2.30
CA VAL A 223 31.92 15.98 -2.40
C VAL A 223 30.75 16.80 -1.84
N LEU A 224 30.90 17.45 -0.68
CA LEU A 224 29.86 18.33 -0.12
C LEU A 224 29.52 19.50 -1.06
N ASN A 225 30.53 20.06 -1.75
CA ASN A 225 30.30 21.11 -2.74
C ASN A 225 29.54 20.60 -3.96
N GLY A 226 29.86 19.38 -4.43
CA GLY A 226 29.12 18.72 -5.50
C GLY A 226 27.65 18.51 -5.12
N LEU A 227 27.39 17.96 -3.92
CA LEU A 227 26.03 17.76 -3.40
C LEU A 227 25.25 19.08 -3.26
N ARG A 228 25.92 20.17 -2.82
CA ARG A 228 25.32 21.50 -2.76
C ARG A 228 24.88 22.00 -4.14
N GLY A 229 25.62 21.66 -5.21
CA GLY A 229 25.29 22.05 -6.59
C GLY A 229 24.02 21.39 -7.14
N ILE A 230 23.57 20.31 -6.52
CA ILE A 230 22.38 19.55 -6.94
C ILE A 230 21.24 19.56 -5.90
N LEU A 231 21.32 20.45 -4.92
CA LEU A 231 20.35 20.54 -3.82
C LEU A 231 18.91 20.58 -4.34
N GLY A 232 18.04 19.71 -3.79
CA GLY A 232 16.63 19.63 -4.16
C GLY A 232 16.32 18.96 -5.50
N LYS A 233 17.34 18.67 -6.32
CA LYS A 233 17.14 17.93 -7.58
C LYS A 233 16.94 16.45 -7.32
N LYS A 234 15.95 15.86 -8.01
CA LYS A 234 15.56 14.45 -7.84
C LYS A 234 16.19 13.55 -8.90
N TYR A 235 16.54 12.34 -8.51
CA TYR A 235 17.19 11.33 -9.36
C TYR A 235 16.59 9.94 -9.11
N SER A 236 16.45 9.15 -10.16
CA SER A 236 15.90 7.79 -10.06
C SER A 236 16.80 6.82 -9.29
N SER A 237 18.11 7.11 -9.25
CA SER A 237 19.07 6.29 -8.49
C SER A 237 20.16 7.14 -7.83
N GLY A 238 20.76 6.59 -6.76
CA GLY A 238 21.90 7.20 -6.09
C GLY A 238 23.12 7.34 -7.01
N ALA A 239 23.32 6.42 -7.94
CA ALA A 239 24.39 6.50 -8.92
C ALA A 239 24.29 7.74 -9.82
N ARG A 240 23.09 8.07 -10.29
CA ARG A 240 22.84 9.27 -11.09
C ARG A 240 23.02 10.55 -10.27
N LEU A 241 22.54 10.54 -9.02
CA LEU A 241 22.80 11.63 -8.09
C LEU A 241 24.30 11.85 -7.89
N PHE A 242 25.09 10.80 -7.69
CA PHE A 242 26.53 10.89 -7.52
C PHE A 242 27.22 11.41 -8.78
N THR A 243 26.86 10.92 -9.95
CA THR A 243 27.37 11.44 -11.22
C THR A 243 27.07 12.94 -11.37
N ALA A 244 25.84 13.37 -11.08
CA ALA A 244 25.45 14.78 -11.15
C ALA A 244 26.17 15.67 -10.12
N ALA A 245 26.52 15.11 -8.96
CA ALA A 245 27.34 15.79 -7.94
C ALA A 245 28.84 15.77 -8.25
N GLY A 246 29.28 15.16 -9.36
CA GLY A 246 30.70 15.02 -9.69
C GLY A 246 31.45 14.01 -8.83
N ILE A 247 30.76 13.10 -8.17
CA ILE A 247 31.34 12.04 -7.34
C ILE A 247 31.69 10.86 -8.25
N SER A 248 32.95 10.80 -8.69
CA SER A 248 33.40 9.77 -9.64
C SER A 248 33.99 8.50 -8.97
N ASN A 249 34.33 8.59 -7.68
CA ASN A 249 35.08 7.55 -6.97
C ASN A 249 34.22 6.87 -5.90
N PHE A 250 32.99 6.48 -6.24
CA PHE A 250 32.17 5.70 -5.32
C PHE A 250 32.87 4.38 -4.96
N GLY A 251 32.86 4.03 -3.67
CA GLY A 251 33.60 2.89 -3.13
C GLY A 251 35.02 3.21 -2.64
N ALA A 252 35.59 4.36 -3.01
CA ALA A 252 36.91 4.76 -2.56
C ALA A 252 36.92 5.26 -1.09
N ASN A 253 35.81 5.76 -0.61
CA ASN A 253 35.64 6.20 0.79
C ASN A 253 34.35 5.62 1.37
N PRO A 254 34.37 4.38 1.87
CA PRO A 254 33.19 3.66 2.35
C PRO A 254 32.40 4.40 3.46
N ASP A 255 33.09 5.14 4.33
CA ASP A 255 32.45 5.89 5.41
C ASP A 255 31.68 7.11 4.89
N SER A 256 32.24 7.80 3.89
CA SER A 256 31.56 8.90 3.19
C SER A 256 30.34 8.39 2.42
N ASP A 257 30.50 7.33 1.67
CA ASP A 257 29.44 6.72 0.85
C ASP A 257 28.30 6.23 1.73
N ALA A 258 28.59 5.54 2.82
CA ALA A 258 27.61 5.06 3.78
C ALA A 258 26.83 6.23 4.44
N ALA A 259 27.54 7.31 4.78
CA ALA A 259 26.91 8.51 5.34
C ALA A 259 25.93 9.16 4.35
N ILE A 260 26.33 9.29 3.07
CA ILE A 260 25.47 9.84 2.02
C ILE A 260 24.26 8.95 1.78
N ILE A 261 24.47 7.64 1.61
CA ILE A 261 23.38 6.67 1.40
C ILE A 261 22.36 6.73 2.56
N LYS A 262 22.88 6.78 3.80
CA LYS A 262 22.01 6.89 4.97
C LYS A 262 21.16 8.15 4.92
N VAL A 263 21.77 9.31 4.66
CA VAL A 263 21.05 10.59 4.59
C VAL A 263 20.02 10.59 3.47
N LEU A 264 20.33 10.06 2.29
CA LEU A 264 19.37 9.95 1.19
C LEU A 264 18.16 9.08 1.58
N GLY A 265 18.39 7.97 2.30
CA GLY A 265 17.33 7.12 2.84
C GLY A 265 16.49 7.78 3.94
N ASP A 266 17.12 8.61 4.79
CA ASP A 266 16.43 9.41 5.82
C ASP A 266 15.56 10.52 5.18
N VAL A 267 16.02 11.15 4.10
CA VAL A 267 15.28 12.17 3.33
C VAL A 267 14.10 11.54 2.59
N ASN A 268 14.31 10.38 1.97
CA ASN A 268 13.22 9.65 1.33
C ASN A 268 13.22 8.15 1.69
N PRO A 269 12.42 7.74 2.68
CA PRO A 269 12.27 6.33 3.06
C PRO A 269 11.75 5.41 1.95
N LEU A 270 11.14 5.95 0.90
CA LEU A 270 10.70 5.19 -0.28
C LEU A 270 11.81 4.97 -1.31
N TRP A 271 12.97 5.61 -1.14
CA TRP A 271 14.13 5.35 -1.97
C TRP A 271 14.90 4.13 -1.45
N HIS A 272 15.60 3.46 -2.38
CA HIS A 272 16.46 2.31 -2.08
C HIS A 272 17.81 2.41 -2.80
N TRP A 273 18.89 2.14 -2.06
CA TRP A 273 20.25 2.27 -2.59
C TRP A 273 20.53 1.37 -3.79
N ARG A 274 20.09 0.12 -3.72
CA ARG A 274 20.34 -0.89 -4.75
C ARG A 274 19.26 -0.93 -5.84
N ARG A 275 18.78 0.23 -6.23
CA ARG A 275 17.87 0.46 -7.36
C ARG A 275 18.61 1.25 -8.43
N TRP A 276 18.81 0.64 -9.60
CA TRP A 276 19.50 1.24 -10.75
C TRP A 276 18.62 1.09 -12.01
N PRO A 277 17.50 1.81 -12.12
CA PRO A 277 16.55 1.64 -13.21
C PRO A 277 17.18 1.96 -14.56
N GLY A 278 16.71 1.26 -15.60
CA GLY A 278 17.20 1.38 -16.96
C GLY A 278 17.69 0.02 -17.50
N GLY A 279 18.98 -0.20 -17.63
CA GLY A 279 19.55 -1.43 -18.18
C GLY A 279 19.80 -1.36 -19.68
N ASN A 280 19.55 -2.46 -20.42
CA ASN A 280 19.73 -2.46 -21.88
C ASN A 280 18.66 -1.60 -22.54
N LYS A 281 19.10 -0.45 -23.08
CA LYS A 281 18.23 0.56 -23.69
C LYS A 281 17.31 -0.02 -24.78
N ASP A 282 17.87 -0.79 -25.70
CA ASP A 282 17.12 -1.32 -26.85
C ASP A 282 16.05 -2.32 -26.40
N LEU A 283 16.39 -3.21 -25.46
CA LEU A 283 15.45 -4.18 -24.93
C LEU A 283 14.29 -3.49 -24.17
N ILE A 284 14.61 -2.53 -23.32
CA ILE A 284 13.61 -1.83 -22.52
C ILE A 284 12.72 -0.95 -23.42
N PHE A 285 13.32 -0.24 -24.38
CA PHE A 285 12.56 0.59 -25.32
C PHE A 285 11.54 -0.23 -26.11
N GLN A 286 11.88 -1.47 -26.49
CA GLN A 286 11.00 -2.36 -27.26
C GLN A 286 9.98 -3.08 -26.39
N ALA A 287 10.32 -3.39 -25.14
CA ALA A 287 9.55 -4.31 -24.30
C ALA A 287 8.83 -3.63 -23.12
N TYR A 288 9.15 -2.37 -22.77
CA TYR A 288 8.47 -1.69 -21.67
C TYR A 288 6.96 -1.56 -21.98
N PRO A 289 6.07 -2.03 -21.09
CA PRO A 289 4.65 -2.20 -21.40
C PRO A 289 3.95 -0.85 -21.62
N SER A 290 3.25 -0.75 -22.71
CA SER A 290 2.37 0.37 -23.03
C SER A 290 0.95 0.15 -22.49
N PRO A 291 0.10 1.19 -22.46
CA PRO A 291 -1.33 1.03 -22.15
C PRO A 291 -2.04 0.02 -23.07
N GLU A 292 -1.64 -0.05 -24.35
CA GLU A 292 -2.19 -0.99 -25.33
C GLU A 292 -1.79 -2.44 -25.01
N ASP A 293 -0.56 -2.67 -24.52
CA ASP A 293 -0.13 -4.00 -24.07
C ASP A 293 -0.96 -4.46 -22.88
N VAL A 294 -1.22 -3.57 -21.93
CA VAL A 294 -2.08 -3.86 -20.78
C VAL A 294 -3.52 -4.11 -21.21
N ALA A 295 -4.07 -3.28 -22.11
CA ALA A 295 -5.42 -3.50 -22.63
C ALA A 295 -5.56 -4.87 -23.31
N ARG A 296 -4.52 -5.30 -24.03
CA ARG A 296 -4.47 -6.61 -24.70
C ARG A 296 -4.47 -7.75 -23.69
N ILE A 297 -3.66 -7.70 -22.64
CA ILE A 297 -3.65 -8.77 -21.63
C ILE A 297 -4.93 -8.81 -20.80
N LEU A 298 -5.54 -7.67 -20.51
CA LEU A 298 -6.84 -7.59 -19.82
C LEU A 298 -7.99 -8.19 -20.66
N GLY A 299 -7.81 -8.37 -21.97
CA GLY A 299 -8.75 -9.06 -22.85
C GLY A 299 -8.62 -10.58 -22.86
N ILE A 300 -7.60 -11.16 -22.23
CA ILE A 300 -7.41 -12.61 -22.14
C ILE A 300 -8.42 -13.18 -21.14
N ASP A 301 -9.28 -14.09 -21.57
CA ASP A 301 -10.38 -14.58 -20.72
C ASP A 301 -10.03 -15.81 -19.87
N ASN A 302 -8.89 -16.46 -20.09
CA ASN A 302 -8.39 -17.55 -19.25
C ASN A 302 -7.47 -17.00 -18.15
N PHE A 303 -7.77 -17.33 -16.87
CA PHE A 303 -7.03 -16.81 -15.71
C PHE A 303 -5.53 -17.16 -15.75
N PHE A 304 -5.19 -18.40 -16.08
CA PHE A 304 -3.79 -18.83 -16.09
C PHE A 304 -2.98 -18.17 -17.20
N THR A 305 -3.57 -18.02 -18.37
CA THR A 305 -2.94 -17.31 -19.50
C THR A 305 -2.80 -15.80 -19.21
N PHE A 306 -3.76 -15.22 -18.50
CA PHE A 306 -3.69 -13.83 -18.06
C PHE A 306 -2.69 -13.63 -16.93
N GLY A 307 -2.88 -14.31 -15.81
CA GLY A 307 -2.19 -14.06 -14.54
C GLY A 307 -0.87 -14.79 -14.42
N SER A 308 -0.95 -16.08 -14.18
CA SER A 308 0.19 -16.98 -14.03
C SER A 308 -0.24 -18.42 -14.30
N GLY A 309 0.59 -19.15 -15.02
CA GLY A 309 0.32 -20.54 -15.35
C GLY A 309 0.67 -21.52 -14.25
N PRO A 310 0.20 -22.78 -14.34
CA PRO A 310 0.60 -23.85 -13.44
C PRO A 310 2.13 -24.08 -13.50
N MET A 311 2.72 -24.36 -12.36
CA MET A 311 4.17 -24.54 -12.24
C MET A 311 4.76 -25.64 -13.13
N ASP A 312 4.01 -26.69 -13.39
CA ASP A 312 4.44 -27.86 -14.13
C ASP A 312 4.66 -27.64 -15.64
N ASN A 313 4.07 -26.58 -16.22
CA ASN A 313 4.21 -26.24 -17.64
C ASN A 313 5.23 -25.15 -17.95
N GLN A 314 5.86 -24.55 -16.93
CA GLN A 314 6.91 -23.53 -17.04
C GLN A 314 6.52 -22.26 -17.84
N PHE A 315 5.25 -21.97 -18.02
CA PHE A 315 4.79 -20.77 -18.69
C PHE A 315 4.27 -19.75 -17.69
N PHE A 316 4.89 -18.58 -17.71
CA PHE A 316 4.33 -17.42 -17.00
C PHE A 316 3.08 -16.90 -17.70
N GLY A 317 2.09 -16.46 -16.95
CA GLY A 317 0.97 -15.71 -17.49
C GLY A 317 1.42 -14.36 -18.07
N ALA A 318 0.58 -13.77 -18.88
CA ALA A 318 0.92 -12.51 -19.58
C ALA A 318 1.22 -11.37 -18.60
N LEU A 319 0.46 -11.26 -17.50
CA LEU A 319 0.68 -10.24 -16.47
C LEU A 319 1.98 -10.50 -15.69
N GLU A 320 2.24 -11.74 -15.30
CA GLU A 320 3.48 -12.08 -14.60
C GLU A 320 4.72 -11.85 -15.48
N ASN A 321 4.61 -12.08 -16.79
CA ASN A 321 5.71 -11.80 -17.71
C ASN A 321 6.02 -10.28 -17.79
N ILE A 322 4.99 -9.43 -17.84
CA ILE A 322 5.18 -7.98 -17.78
C ILE A 322 5.76 -7.57 -16.42
N HIS A 323 5.24 -8.12 -15.33
CA HIS A 323 5.75 -7.91 -13.98
C HIS A 323 7.26 -8.22 -13.90
N ASN A 324 7.72 -9.35 -14.44
CA ASN A 324 9.14 -9.72 -14.47
C ASN A 324 9.98 -8.68 -15.21
N LEU A 325 9.46 -8.12 -16.31
CA LEU A 325 10.15 -7.05 -17.03
C LEU A 325 10.31 -5.79 -16.19
N ILE A 326 9.27 -5.39 -15.47
CA ILE A 326 9.32 -4.21 -14.59
C ILE A 326 10.31 -4.42 -13.44
N HIS A 327 10.41 -5.62 -12.90
CA HIS A 327 11.45 -5.99 -11.94
C HIS A 327 12.85 -5.78 -12.51
N ASN A 328 13.11 -6.30 -13.70
CA ASN A 328 14.40 -6.16 -14.39
C ASN A 328 14.72 -4.69 -14.71
N PHE A 329 13.73 -3.93 -15.18
CA PHE A 329 13.88 -2.52 -15.46
C PHE A 329 14.19 -1.72 -14.20
N SER A 330 13.41 -1.91 -13.11
CA SER A 330 13.55 -1.14 -11.87
C SER A 330 14.85 -1.45 -11.15
N GLY A 331 15.26 -2.73 -11.11
CA GLY A 331 16.48 -3.15 -10.46
C GLY A 331 17.73 -2.77 -11.25
N GLY A 332 17.74 -3.09 -12.52
CA GLY A 332 18.87 -2.82 -13.43
C GLY A 332 20.18 -3.45 -12.98
N ASN A 333 21.27 -2.85 -13.45
CA ASN A 333 22.65 -3.27 -13.11
C ASN A 333 23.38 -2.15 -12.39
N SER A 334 24.18 -2.51 -11.40
CA SER A 334 25.06 -1.57 -10.72
C SER A 334 26.03 -0.94 -11.72
N PRO A 335 26.15 0.39 -11.76
CA PRO A 335 27.18 1.05 -12.53
C PRO A 335 28.57 0.97 -11.86
N TYR A 336 28.64 0.41 -10.65
CA TYR A 336 29.86 0.28 -9.86
C TYR A 336 30.19 -1.19 -9.66
N PRO A 337 31.49 -1.57 -9.73
CA PRO A 337 31.94 -2.90 -9.33
C PRO A 337 31.60 -3.14 -7.85
N VAL A 338 31.06 -4.30 -7.55
CA VAL A 338 30.73 -4.71 -6.19
C VAL A 338 31.27 -6.12 -5.93
N GLY A 339 31.73 -6.33 -4.69
CA GLY A 339 32.28 -7.62 -4.28
C GLY A 339 33.81 -7.80 -4.53
N PRO A 340 34.37 -8.92 -4.07
CA PRO A 340 35.80 -9.12 -4.04
C PRO A 340 36.46 -9.25 -5.41
N ASN A 341 35.69 -9.57 -6.45
CA ASN A 341 36.18 -9.76 -7.83
C ASN A 341 35.89 -8.60 -8.76
N ASN A 342 35.44 -7.44 -8.23
CA ASN A 342 35.00 -6.29 -9.04
C ASN A 342 33.87 -6.65 -10.03
N GLU A 343 33.01 -7.56 -9.66
CA GLU A 343 31.84 -7.93 -10.48
C GLU A 343 30.71 -6.89 -10.38
N PHE A 344 30.03 -6.66 -11.50
CA PHE A 344 28.80 -5.85 -11.48
C PHE A 344 27.66 -6.71 -10.94
N SER A 345 26.90 -6.17 -9.99
CA SER A 345 25.71 -6.85 -9.45
C SER A 345 24.42 -6.22 -9.95
N THR A 346 23.36 -7.01 -9.96
CA THR A 346 22.01 -6.51 -10.22
C THR A 346 21.47 -5.77 -9.01
N GLY A 347 20.49 -4.88 -9.25
CA GLY A 347 19.71 -4.25 -8.20
C GLY A 347 18.82 -5.24 -7.46
N ASP A 348 18.34 -4.84 -6.29
CA ASP A 348 17.55 -5.75 -5.44
C ASP A 348 16.22 -6.13 -6.09
N MET A 349 15.61 -5.26 -6.90
CA MET A 349 14.39 -5.58 -7.66
C MET A 349 14.54 -6.74 -8.65
N VAL A 350 15.76 -7.10 -9.08
CA VAL A 350 16.00 -8.24 -10.01
C VAL A 350 16.05 -9.59 -9.27
N ASP A 351 16.27 -9.59 -7.97
CA ASP A 351 16.46 -10.80 -7.18
C ASP A 351 15.23 -11.06 -6.29
N PRO A 352 14.46 -12.15 -6.52
CA PRO A 352 13.30 -12.48 -5.69
C PRO A 352 13.61 -12.57 -4.19
N GLY A 353 14.84 -12.93 -3.81
CA GLY A 353 15.29 -12.98 -2.41
C GLY A 353 15.50 -11.61 -1.78
N ARG A 354 15.52 -10.53 -2.55
CA ARG A 354 15.82 -9.18 -2.07
C ARG A 354 14.83 -8.10 -2.52
N THR A 355 14.02 -8.40 -3.52
CA THR A 355 13.19 -7.40 -4.21
C THR A 355 12.27 -6.62 -3.28
N ALA A 356 11.67 -7.24 -2.27
CA ALA A 356 10.74 -6.60 -1.35
C ALA A 356 11.41 -5.67 -0.32
N PHE A 357 12.76 -5.66 -0.24
CA PHE A 357 13.51 -4.63 0.52
C PHE A 357 13.47 -3.26 -0.16
N ASP A 358 13.17 -3.22 -1.45
CA ASP A 358 12.98 -1.97 -2.17
C ASP A 358 11.52 -1.51 -2.08
N PRO A 359 11.22 -0.33 -1.52
CA PRO A 359 9.85 0.16 -1.39
C PRO A 359 9.03 0.26 -2.69
N ILE A 360 9.68 0.40 -3.85
CA ILE A 360 8.98 0.43 -5.15
C ILE A 360 8.29 -0.91 -5.46
N PHE A 361 8.80 -2.01 -4.91
CA PHE A 361 8.19 -3.35 -5.01
C PHE A 361 6.70 -3.34 -4.65
N TRP A 362 6.37 -2.67 -3.54
CA TRP A 362 4.99 -2.64 -3.03
C TRP A 362 4.04 -1.91 -3.97
N GLY A 363 4.48 -0.77 -4.53
CA GLY A 363 3.71 -0.05 -5.54
C GLY A 363 3.59 -0.82 -6.85
N HIS A 364 4.64 -1.53 -7.26
CA HIS A 364 4.66 -2.37 -8.45
C HIS A 364 3.67 -3.53 -8.34
N HIS A 365 3.73 -4.32 -7.25
CA HIS A 365 2.79 -5.42 -7.02
C HIS A 365 1.36 -4.93 -6.76
N SER A 366 1.20 -3.75 -6.15
CA SER A 366 -0.13 -3.13 -6.02
C SER A 366 -0.74 -2.83 -7.39
N ASN A 367 0.07 -2.49 -8.41
CA ASN A 367 -0.44 -2.35 -9.78
C ASN A 367 -0.80 -3.70 -10.41
N CYS A 368 -0.04 -4.76 -10.18
CA CYS A 368 -0.43 -6.11 -10.62
C CYS A 368 -1.77 -6.53 -10.02
N ASP A 369 -1.97 -6.27 -8.73
CA ASP A 369 -3.23 -6.55 -8.03
C ASP A 369 -4.39 -5.68 -8.58
N ARG A 370 -4.14 -4.41 -8.90
CA ARG A 370 -5.11 -3.52 -9.57
C ARG A 370 -5.53 -4.08 -10.93
N LEU A 371 -4.58 -4.50 -11.75
CA LEU A 371 -4.86 -5.07 -13.06
C LEU A 371 -5.64 -6.39 -12.94
N TRP A 372 -5.36 -7.20 -11.93
CA TRP A 372 -6.18 -8.38 -11.66
C TRP A 372 -7.60 -8.01 -11.24
N ALA A 373 -7.79 -7.03 -10.37
CA ALA A 373 -9.13 -6.55 -10.01
C ALA A 373 -9.91 -6.02 -11.22
N GLU A 374 -9.24 -5.30 -12.14
CA GLU A 374 -9.83 -4.85 -13.39
C GLU A 374 -10.15 -6.04 -14.33
N TRP A 375 -9.27 -7.03 -14.40
CA TRP A 375 -9.53 -8.26 -15.16
C TRP A 375 -10.76 -9.01 -14.60
N GLN A 376 -10.87 -9.16 -13.28
CA GLN A 376 -12.03 -9.79 -12.63
C GLN A 376 -13.34 -9.06 -12.98
N ARG A 377 -13.31 -7.74 -13.07
CA ARG A 377 -14.47 -6.95 -13.47
C ARG A 377 -14.89 -7.23 -14.94
N ARG A 378 -13.92 -7.43 -15.81
CA ARG A 378 -14.17 -7.75 -17.25
C ARG A 378 -14.58 -9.20 -17.48
N HIS A 379 -14.15 -10.10 -16.61
CA HIS A 379 -14.38 -11.55 -16.72
C HIS A 379 -15.08 -12.11 -15.47
N PRO A 380 -16.34 -11.71 -15.21
CA PRO A 380 -17.06 -12.12 -14.01
C PRO A 380 -17.21 -13.63 -13.93
N GLY A 381 -16.98 -14.18 -12.73
CA GLY A 381 -17.07 -15.61 -12.47
C GLY A 381 -15.86 -16.44 -12.94
N ARG A 382 -14.80 -15.78 -13.43
CA ARG A 382 -13.54 -16.45 -13.79
C ARG A 382 -12.48 -16.15 -12.74
N GLY A 383 -11.57 -17.10 -12.51
CA GLY A 383 -10.49 -16.99 -11.52
C GLY A 383 -9.67 -18.26 -11.43
N PRO A 384 -8.86 -18.41 -10.38
CA PRO A 384 -8.11 -19.63 -10.10
C PRO A 384 -9.03 -20.84 -9.87
N ASP A 385 -8.56 -22.03 -10.20
CA ASP A 385 -9.36 -23.25 -10.14
C ASP A 385 -9.41 -23.91 -8.76
N ASN A 386 -8.47 -23.59 -7.85
CA ASN A 386 -8.36 -24.21 -6.54
C ASN A 386 -8.72 -23.23 -5.39
N PRO A 387 -10.02 -23.00 -5.11
CA PRO A 387 -10.46 -22.04 -4.11
C PRO A 387 -10.00 -22.35 -2.69
N ASP A 388 -9.80 -23.62 -2.37
CA ASP A 388 -9.46 -24.08 -1.02
C ASP A 388 -7.94 -24.14 -0.77
N ALA A 389 -7.11 -23.85 -1.77
CA ALA A 389 -5.67 -23.80 -1.59
C ALA A 389 -5.30 -22.74 -0.56
N VAL A 390 -4.48 -23.14 0.41
CA VAL A 390 -3.99 -22.25 1.47
C VAL A 390 -2.77 -21.49 0.97
N LEU A 391 -2.69 -20.21 1.29
CA LEU A 391 -1.64 -19.28 0.88
C LEU A 391 -0.61 -19.07 2.03
N PRO A 392 0.42 -19.92 2.15
CA PRO A 392 1.37 -19.82 3.24
C PRO A 392 2.22 -18.54 3.16
N PRO A 393 2.68 -17.97 4.30
CA PRO A 393 2.62 -18.56 5.64
C PRO A 393 1.31 -18.31 6.41
N TRP A 394 0.29 -17.78 5.78
CA TRP A 394 -0.98 -17.41 6.40
C TRP A 394 -2.04 -18.50 6.22
N ASN A 395 -3.17 -18.35 6.92
CA ASN A 395 -4.33 -19.24 6.81
C ASN A 395 -5.39 -18.71 5.83
N PHE A 396 -5.02 -17.79 4.94
CA PHE A 396 -5.88 -17.34 3.86
C PHE A 396 -5.97 -18.44 2.80
N THR A 397 -7.15 -18.60 2.23
CA THR A 397 -7.37 -19.44 1.05
C THR A 397 -7.41 -18.59 -0.22
N VAL A 398 -7.30 -19.23 -1.37
CA VAL A 398 -7.48 -18.58 -2.67
C VAL A 398 -8.86 -17.92 -2.75
N ALA A 399 -9.92 -18.56 -2.23
CA ALA A 399 -11.27 -17.99 -2.21
C ALA A 399 -11.36 -16.67 -1.43
N ASP A 400 -10.59 -16.49 -0.35
CA ASP A 400 -10.56 -15.26 0.44
C ASP A 400 -10.04 -14.06 -0.36
N THR A 401 -9.37 -14.31 -1.47
CA THR A 401 -8.78 -13.27 -2.33
C THR A 401 -9.67 -12.80 -3.48
N TYR A 402 -10.82 -13.44 -3.71
CA TYR A 402 -11.65 -13.14 -4.89
C TYR A 402 -12.26 -11.73 -4.87
N SER A 403 -12.44 -11.14 -3.70
CA SER A 403 -13.04 -9.82 -3.57
C SER A 403 -12.16 -8.84 -2.80
N ILE A 404 -11.63 -7.84 -3.50
CA ILE A 404 -10.90 -6.74 -2.85
C ILE A 404 -11.82 -5.95 -1.91
N ALA A 405 -13.12 -5.84 -2.24
CA ALA A 405 -14.08 -5.18 -1.36
C ALA A 405 -14.29 -5.94 -0.04
N ALA A 406 -14.25 -7.28 -0.06
CA ALA A 406 -14.29 -8.09 1.16
C ALA A 406 -13.03 -7.90 2.02
N LEU A 407 -11.87 -7.64 1.40
CA LEU A 407 -10.63 -7.27 2.08
C LEU A 407 -10.62 -5.80 2.53
N GLY A 408 -11.65 -5.02 2.19
CA GLY A 408 -11.85 -3.65 2.65
C GLY A 408 -11.06 -2.59 1.89
N TYR A 409 -10.64 -2.84 0.66
CA TYR A 409 -9.99 -1.85 -0.18
C TYR A 409 -10.50 -1.85 -1.63
N GLU A 410 -10.14 -0.81 -2.37
CA GLU A 410 -10.41 -0.64 -3.79
C GLU A 410 -9.31 0.20 -4.44
N TYR A 411 -9.27 0.18 -5.76
CA TYR A 411 -8.32 0.98 -6.55
C TYR A 411 -9.02 2.19 -7.15
N VAL A 412 -8.42 3.37 -6.98
CA VAL A 412 -8.95 4.65 -7.48
C VAL A 412 -7.82 5.54 -8.01
N LEU A 413 -8.14 6.43 -8.93
CA LEU A 413 -7.21 7.49 -9.36
C LEU A 413 -7.01 8.50 -8.24
N THR A 414 -8.13 9.00 -7.68
CA THR A 414 -8.11 9.90 -6.52
C THR A 414 -9.44 9.86 -5.80
N SER A 415 -9.45 10.29 -4.53
CA SER A 415 -10.67 10.45 -3.74
C SER A 415 -10.52 11.69 -2.84
N HIS A 416 -11.53 12.55 -2.89
CA HIS A 416 -11.65 13.70 -2.02
C HIS A 416 -12.69 13.40 -0.95
N VAL A 417 -12.25 13.26 0.31
CA VAL A 417 -13.11 12.91 1.44
C VAL A 417 -13.40 14.14 2.27
N PHE A 418 -14.69 14.44 2.46
CA PHE A 418 -15.19 15.56 3.24
C PHE A 418 -15.80 15.04 4.53
N GLN A 419 -15.18 15.34 5.67
CA GLN A 419 -15.67 14.94 6.99
C GLN A 419 -16.94 15.70 7.35
N THR A 420 -17.84 15.03 8.04
CA THR A 420 -19.06 15.65 8.59
C THR A 420 -19.06 15.58 10.12
N ASN A 421 -19.82 16.45 10.77
CA ASN A 421 -20.05 16.32 12.20
C ASN A 421 -21.15 15.27 12.45
N ASN A 422 -20.72 14.07 12.78
CA ASN A 422 -21.60 12.92 12.99
C ASN A 422 -22.55 13.05 14.18
N GLN A 423 -22.27 13.97 15.11
CA GLN A 423 -23.11 14.18 16.31
C GLN A 423 -24.27 15.15 16.07
N MET A 424 -24.23 15.89 14.96
CA MET A 424 -25.28 16.87 14.63
C MET A 424 -25.94 16.52 13.30
N PRO A 425 -27.13 15.90 13.31
CA PRO A 425 -27.85 15.62 12.09
C PRO A 425 -28.18 16.91 11.32
N LEU A 426 -28.06 16.85 10.00
CA LEU A 426 -28.26 17.97 9.10
C LEU A 426 -29.45 17.72 8.17
N VAL A 427 -30.01 18.75 7.62
CA VAL A 427 -30.96 18.69 6.48
C VAL A 427 -30.22 18.85 5.15
N ARG A 428 -29.07 19.50 5.18
CA ARG A 428 -28.21 19.76 4.04
C ARG A 428 -26.76 19.58 4.41
N PHE A 429 -25.98 19.09 3.46
CA PHE A 429 -24.52 19.04 3.53
C PHE A 429 -23.95 19.80 2.34
N ARG A 430 -22.87 20.53 2.58
CA ARG A 430 -22.09 21.24 1.58
C ARG A 430 -20.61 20.99 1.85
N SER A 431 -19.91 20.40 0.87
CA SER A 431 -18.46 20.24 0.97
C SER A 431 -17.70 21.55 0.72
N ALA A 432 -16.40 21.53 0.98
CA ALA A 432 -15.51 22.55 0.40
C ALA A 432 -15.51 22.45 -1.13
N ASP A 433 -15.21 23.56 -1.79
CA ASP A 433 -14.92 23.62 -3.22
C ASP A 433 -13.54 23.00 -3.44
N THR A 434 -13.45 21.92 -4.21
CA THR A 434 -12.23 21.11 -4.29
C THR A 434 -11.79 20.96 -5.73
N ALA A 435 -10.59 21.46 -6.03
CA ALA A 435 -9.95 21.28 -7.32
C ALA A 435 -9.59 19.81 -7.55
N VAL A 436 -9.85 19.33 -8.75
CA VAL A 436 -9.48 17.98 -9.19
C VAL A 436 -8.39 18.11 -10.25
N HIS A 437 -7.36 17.30 -10.15
CA HIS A 437 -6.24 17.33 -11.08
C HIS A 437 -6.73 17.08 -12.53
N PRO A 438 -6.26 17.87 -13.52
CA PRO A 438 -6.75 17.74 -14.91
C PRO A 438 -6.60 16.33 -15.50
N ALA A 439 -5.50 15.62 -15.20
CA ALA A 439 -5.31 14.25 -15.64
C ALA A 439 -6.40 13.30 -15.11
N VAL A 440 -6.79 13.42 -13.83
CA VAL A 440 -7.89 12.64 -13.25
C VAL A 440 -9.20 12.91 -13.98
N LEU A 441 -9.49 14.18 -14.30
CA LEU A 441 -10.69 14.54 -15.05
C LEU A 441 -10.68 14.00 -16.48
N ALA A 442 -9.51 13.89 -17.10
CA ALA A 442 -9.35 13.36 -18.46
C ALA A 442 -9.37 11.83 -18.52
N GLU A 443 -8.85 11.16 -17.52
CA GLU A 443 -8.55 9.72 -17.53
C GLU A 443 -9.60 8.86 -16.84
N HIS A 444 -10.45 9.41 -15.97
CA HIS A 444 -11.40 8.61 -15.21
C HIS A 444 -12.41 7.88 -16.10
N SER A 445 -12.56 6.59 -15.86
CA SER A 445 -13.64 5.79 -16.45
C SER A 445 -14.97 6.03 -15.74
N ARG A 446 -14.92 6.25 -14.42
CA ARG A 446 -16.07 6.41 -13.54
C ARG A 446 -15.80 7.42 -12.42
N ALA A 447 -16.85 8.15 -12.00
CA ALA A 447 -16.84 8.98 -10.80
C ALA A 447 -18.04 8.63 -9.92
N GLU A 448 -17.84 8.65 -8.60
CA GLU A 448 -18.91 8.35 -7.62
C GLU A 448 -18.94 9.38 -6.50
N ILE A 449 -20.14 9.79 -6.09
CA ILE A 449 -20.36 10.36 -4.76
C ILE A 449 -20.65 9.21 -3.82
N ARG A 450 -19.92 9.14 -2.70
CA ARG A 450 -20.11 8.13 -1.66
C ARG A 450 -20.52 8.78 -0.36
N LEU A 451 -21.57 8.25 0.24
CA LEU A 451 -22.05 8.63 1.56
C LEU A 451 -21.54 7.58 2.54
N HIS A 452 -20.69 7.96 3.49
CA HIS A 452 -20.05 7.03 4.41
C HIS A 452 -20.80 6.95 5.73
N ALA A 453 -21.15 5.73 6.14
CA ALA A 453 -21.75 5.40 7.42
C ALA A 453 -22.99 6.25 7.73
N VAL A 454 -23.94 6.31 6.79
CA VAL A 454 -25.24 6.99 7.00
C VAL A 454 -25.96 6.32 8.16
N GLN A 455 -26.21 7.09 9.19
CA GLN A 455 -26.81 6.64 10.44
C GLN A 455 -28.32 6.40 10.28
N PHE A 456 -28.82 5.48 11.06
CA PHE A 456 -30.26 5.29 11.18
C PHE A 456 -30.87 6.43 12.00
N VAL A 457 -31.84 7.12 11.40
CA VAL A 457 -32.64 8.15 12.08
C VAL A 457 -34.07 7.63 12.21
N PRO A 458 -34.63 7.54 13.44
CA PRO A 458 -36.01 7.04 13.64
C PRO A 458 -37.05 7.97 13.01
N ARG A 459 -37.50 7.63 11.81
CA ARG A 459 -38.48 8.42 11.03
C ARG A 459 -39.05 7.58 9.89
N PRO A 460 -40.15 7.99 9.25
CA PRO A 460 -40.59 7.42 7.99
C PRO A 460 -39.51 7.49 6.91
N GLY A 461 -39.68 6.75 5.84
CA GLY A 461 -38.80 6.80 4.69
C GLY A 461 -38.55 8.22 4.19
N PHE A 462 -37.32 8.47 3.71
CA PHE A 462 -36.91 9.75 3.14
C PHE A 462 -35.88 9.49 2.05
N TYR A 463 -35.50 10.51 1.30
CA TYR A 463 -34.44 10.38 0.29
C TYR A 463 -33.41 11.50 0.40
N ILE A 464 -32.20 11.19 -0.06
CA ILE A 464 -31.05 12.09 -0.10
C ILE A 464 -30.74 12.36 -1.56
N ARG A 465 -30.91 13.60 -2.02
CA ARG A 465 -30.48 14.06 -3.34
C ARG A 465 -29.06 14.57 -3.29
N ALA A 466 -28.26 14.18 -4.29
CA ALA A 466 -26.90 14.64 -4.46
C ALA A 466 -26.78 15.53 -5.70
N PHE A 467 -26.10 16.64 -5.53
CA PHE A 467 -25.78 17.61 -6.59
C PHE A 467 -24.30 17.94 -6.56
N LEU A 468 -23.77 18.34 -7.70
CA LEU A 468 -22.46 18.99 -7.81
C LEU A 468 -22.65 20.50 -8.05
N ASN A 469 -21.83 21.32 -7.39
CA ASN A 469 -21.77 22.78 -7.58
C ASN A 469 -23.13 23.50 -7.49
N THR A 470 -24.00 23.05 -6.58
CA THR A 470 -25.32 23.62 -6.35
C THR A 470 -25.54 23.86 -4.85
N PRO A 471 -24.86 24.87 -4.25
CA PRO A 471 -24.84 25.06 -2.79
C PRO A 471 -26.21 25.32 -2.18
N ASP A 472 -27.13 25.86 -2.97
CA ASP A 472 -28.51 26.20 -2.53
C ASP A 472 -29.53 25.17 -3.00
N ALA A 473 -29.09 23.96 -3.37
CA ALA A 473 -29.97 22.88 -3.80
C ALA A 473 -31.09 22.62 -2.76
N GLY A 474 -32.30 22.39 -3.26
CA GLY A 474 -33.49 22.14 -2.45
C GLY A 474 -34.53 21.36 -3.23
N LEU A 475 -35.77 21.33 -2.72
CA LEU A 475 -36.86 20.64 -3.37
C LEU A 475 -37.12 21.16 -4.80
N ALA A 476 -37.11 22.49 -4.97
CA ALA A 476 -37.39 23.14 -6.25
C ALA A 476 -36.24 23.04 -7.27
N THR A 477 -35.05 22.52 -6.87
CA THR A 477 -33.94 22.35 -7.77
C THR A 477 -34.25 21.25 -8.79
N PRO A 478 -34.22 21.53 -10.11
CA PRO A 478 -34.57 20.56 -11.13
C PRO A 478 -33.67 19.32 -11.03
N THR A 479 -34.25 18.15 -11.26
CA THR A 479 -33.54 16.88 -11.34
C THR A 479 -33.45 16.37 -12.79
N THR A 480 -34.40 16.74 -13.64
CA THR A 480 -34.42 16.37 -15.05
C THR A 480 -33.74 17.45 -15.89
N GLY A 481 -32.84 17.05 -16.78
CA GLY A 481 -32.09 17.97 -17.65
C GLY A 481 -31.10 18.88 -16.91
N ASN A 482 -30.78 18.59 -15.66
CA ASN A 482 -29.84 19.35 -14.85
C ASN A 482 -28.51 18.57 -14.72
N PRO A 483 -27.42 19.00 -15.36
CA PRO A 483 -26.13 18.32 -15.30
C PRO A 483 -25.52 18.32 -13.89
N ASN A 484 -25.97 19.21 -13.01
CA ASN A 484 -25.53 19.27 -11.63
C ASN A 484 -26.22 18.23 -10.73
N PHE A 485 -27.38 17.67 -11.15
CA PHE A 485 -28.04 16.60 -10.40
C PHE A 485 -27.35 15.28 -10.67
N VAL A 486 -26.80 14.66 -9.61
CA VAL A 486 -26.05 13.40 -9.71
C VAL A 486 -26.96 12.19 -9.51
N GLY A 487 -27.85 12.27 -8.55
CA GLY A 487 -28.74 11.15 -8.25
C GLY A 487 -29.35 11.24 -6.85
N GLN A 488 -29.96 10.14 -6.44
CA GLN A 488 -30.73 10.07 -5.21
C GLN A 488 -30.54 8.71 -4.52
N VAL A 489 -30.43 8.73 -3.20
CA VAL A 489 -30.50 7.55 -2.34
C VAL A 489 -31.83 7.54 -1.63
N ASN A 490 -32.52 6.42 -1.66
CA ASN A 490 -33.80 6.24 -0.99
C ASN A 490 -33.60 5.48 0.32
N MET A 491 -33.94 6.12 1.43
CA MET A 491 -33.94 5.52 2.76
C MET A 491 -35.34 4.95 3.04
N PHE A 492 -35.42 3.61 3.13
CA PHE A 492 -36.70 2.94 3.22
C PHE A 492 -37.46 3.31 4.51
N THR A 493 -36.88 3.08 5.67
CA THR A 493 -37.45 3.48 6.96
C THR A 493 -36.38 3.54 8.04
N GLY A 494 -36.54 4.48 8.96
CA GLY A 494 -35.74 4.55 10.18
C GLY A 494 -36.37 3.88 11.39
N TYR A 495 -37.62 3.40 11.28
CA TYR A 495 -38.25 2.67 12.36
C TYR A 495 -37.77 1.23 12.39
N CYS A 496 -37.46 0.77 13.59
CA CYS A 496 -37.11 -0.61 13.81
C CYS A 496 -38.19 -1.29 14.67
N VAL A 497 -38.55 -2.50 14.27
CA VAL A 497 -39.48 -3.36 15.00
C VAL A 497 -38.76 -4.64 15.35
N GLY A 498 -38.67 -5.00 16.62
CA GLY A 498 -38.00 -6.21 17.07
C GLY A 498 -37.91 -6.30 18.59
N GLY A 499 -37.40 -7.41 19.08
CA GLY A 499 -37.17 -7.66 20.50
C GLY A 499 -36.02 -6.82 21.09
N PRO A 500 -35.76 -6.95 22.38
CA PRO A 500 -34.66 -6.23 23.05
C PRO A 500 -33.32 -6.42 22.34
N GLY A 501 -32.59 -5.34 22.15
CA GLY A 501 -31.29 -5.33 21.47
C GLY A 501 -31.32 -5.38 19.95
N HIS A 502 -32.46 -5.75 19.34
CA HIS A 502 -32.58 -5.83 17.89
C HIS A 502 -32.44 -4.48 17.19
N CYS A 503 -32.93 -3.45 17.85
CA CYS A 503 -32.93 -2.09 17.32
C CYS A 503 -31.77 -1.22 17.82
N ASP A 504 -30.86 -1.78 18.60
CA ASP A 504 -29.72 -1.03 19.10
C ASP A 504 -28.64 -0.91 18.02
N VAL A 505 -28.05 0.27 17.90
CA VAL A 505 -26.84 0.45 17.12
C VAL A 505 -25.70 -0.20 17.90
N PRO A 506 -25.02 -1.22 17.36
CA PRO A 506 -23.95 -1.88 18.09
C PRO A 506 -22.79 -0.90 18.33
N ALA A 507 -22.06 -1.09 19.43
CA ALA A 507 -20.80 -0.44 19.64
C ALA A 507 -19.83 -0.76 18.48
N PRO A 508 -18.94 0.16 18.12
CA PRO A 508 -17.88 -0.13 17.15
C PRO A 508 -17.10 -1.38 17.56
N ARG A 509 -16.76 -2.23 16.60
CA ARG A 509 -15.93 -3.39 16.86
C ARG A 509 -14.51 -2.93 17.14
N THR A 510 -13.99 -3.30 18.31
CA THR A 510 -12.60 -3.08 18.69
C THR A 510 -11.70 -4.26 18.34
N ASP A 511 -12.30 -5.45 18.16
CA ASP A 511 -11.58 -6.65 17.79
C ASP A 511 -11.71 -6.91 16.28
N LYS A 512 -10.56 -6.90 15.59
CA LYS A 512 -10.47 -7.20 14.15
C LYS A 512 -10.89 -8.63 13.79
N PHE A 513 -10.90 -9.54 14.75
CA PHE A 513 -11.32 -10.92 14.57
C PHE A 513 -12.80 -11.18 14.93
N ASP A 514 -13.53 -10.13 15.30
CA ASP A 514 -14.96 -10.25 15.54
C ASP A 514 -15.72 -10.38 14.21
N LEU A 515 -15.98 -11.60 13.79
CA LEU A 515 -16.68 -11.94 12.55
C LEU A 515 -18.21 -12.07 12.72
N ARG A 516 -18.77 -11.75 13.88
CA ARG A 516 -20.22 -11.83 14.10
C ARG A 516 -20.95 -10.93 13.09
N PRO A 517 -22.12 -11.38 12.57
CA PRO A 517 -22.93 -10.56 11.68
C PRO A 517 -23.25 -9.20 12.30
N ARG A 518 -23.26 -8.14 11.51
CA ARG A 518 -23.67 -6.82 11.99
C ARG A 518 -25.20 -6.75 12.08
N PRO A 519 -25.76 -6.13 13.12
CA PRO A 519 -27.19 -5.82 13.17
C PRO A 519 -27.61 -4.94 11.99
N HIS A 520 -28.86 -5.07 11.56
CA HIS A 520 -29.37 -4.30 10.40
C HIS A 520 -29.39 -2.77 10.60
N LYS A 521 -29.30 -2.28 11.83
CA LYS A 521 -29.15 -0.85 12.15
C LYS A 521 -27.70 -0.33 12.13
N THR A 522 -26.74 -1.14 11.74
CA THR A 522 -25.38 -0.65 11.51
C THR A 522 -25.41 0.44 10.44
N PRO A 523 -24.70 1.57 10.64
CA PRO A 523 -24.60 2.60 9.63
C PRO A 523 -24.18 2.04 8.27
N SER A 524 -24.83 2.46 7.20
CA SER A 524 -24.62 1.94 5.84
C SER A 524 -24.01 3.00 4.93
N SER A 525 -23.12 2.58 4.04
CA SER A 525 -22.54 3.46 3.02
C SER A 525 -23.28 3.29 1.69
N PHE A 526 -23.45 4.38 0.97
CA PHE A 526 -24.15 4.41 -0.32
C PHE A 526 -23.25 5.00 -1.41
N ARG A 527 -23.50 4.59 -2.65
CA ARG A 527 -22.79 5.06 -3.85
C ARG A 527 -23.79 5.65 -4.83
N ILE A 528 -23.44 6.79 -5.41
CA ILE A 528 -24.22 7.45 -6.46
C ILE A 528 -23.25 7.68 -7.63
N ASP A 529 -23.60 7.16 -8.80
CA ASP A 529 -22.80 7.37 -10.01
C ASP A 529 -22.84 8.85 -10.40
N ALA A 530 -21.66 9.46 -10.47
CA ALA A 530 -21.47 10.88 -10.80
C ALA A 530 -20.78 11.06 -12.17
N THR A 531 -20.53 9.98 -12.90
CA THR A 531 -19.69 9.99 -14.12
C THR A 531 -20.19 10.97 -15.15
N GLU A 532 -21.47 10.90 -15.51
CA GLU A 532 -22.06 11.78 -16.52
C GLU A 532 -22.11 13.24 -16.08
N SER A 533 -22.44 13.50 -14.81
CA SER A 533 -22.46 14.86 -14.25
C SER A 533 -21.07 15.48 -14.23
N VAL A 534 -20.05 14.74 -13.79
CA VAL A 534 -18.66 15.20 -13.79
C VAL A 534 -18.19 15.51 -15.21
N ARG A 535 -18.43 14.61 -16.17
CA ARG A 535 -18.05 14.80 -17.58
C ARG A 535 -18.74 16.02 -18.21
N ALA A 536 -20.03 16.19 -17.96
CA ALA A 536 -20.78 17.33 -18.49
C ALA A 536 -20.28 18.66 -17.91
N LEU A 537 -20.05 18.72 -16.60
CA LEU A 537 -19.51 19.90 -15.94
C LEU A 537 -18.05 20.18 -16.37
N HIS A 538 -17.22 19.16 -16.51
CA HIS A 538 -15.85 19.31 -17.01
C HIS A 538 -15.83 19.83 -18.45
N ALA A 539 -16.66 19.31 -19.32
CA ALA A 539 -16.82 19.80 -20.70
C ALA A 539 -17.28 21.27 -20.75
N ALA A 540 -18.00 21.74 -19.72
CA ALA A 540 -18.37 23.15 -19.52
C ALA A 540 -17.28 24.01 -18.86
N GLY A 541 -16.06 23.43 -18.65
CA GLY A 541 -14.91 24.14 -18.09
C GLY A 541 -14.73 24.05 -16.58
N THR A 542 -15.53 23.24 -15.89
CA THR A 542 -15.42 23.04 -14.44
C THR A 542 -14.19 22.21 -14.10
N GLN A 543 -13.37 22.69 -13.17
CA GLN A 543 -12.17 22.00 -12.64
C GLN A 543 -12.23 21.80 -11.12
N ALA A 544 -13.17 22.42 -10.45
CA ALA A 544 -13.39 22.28 -9.01
C ALA A 544 -14.84 21.88 -8.74
N PHE A 545 -14.99 20.95 -7.82
CA PHE A 545 -16.28 20.35 -7.49
C PHE A 545 -16.61 20.53 -6.02
N GLN A 546 -17.88 20.85 -5.78
CA GLN A 546 -18.48 20.91 -4.47
C GLN A 546 -19.64 19.90 -4.43
N VAL A 547 -19.64 19.02 -3.46
CA VAL A 547 -20.74 18.08 -3.26
C VAL A 547 -21.80 18.71 -2.35
N ASN A 548 -23.04 18.67 -2.79
CA ASN A 548 -24.18 19.20 -2.08
C ASN A 548 -25.22 18.10 -1.90
N LEU A 549 -25.63 17.82 -0.65
CA LEU A 549 -26.66 16.84 -0.33
C LEU A 549 -27.87 17.54 0.29
N VAL A 550 -29.05 17.05 -0.04
CA VAL A 550 -30.33 17.51 0.52
C VAL A 550 -31.16 16.31 0.93
N ALA A 551 -31.57 16.26 2.19
CA ALA A 551 -32.51 15.25 2.68
C ALA A 551 -33.94 15.75 2.60
N LEU A 552 -34.84 14.97 2.00
CA LEU A 552 -36.23 15.29 1.76
C LEU A 552 -37.14 14.14 2.21
N ASN A 553 -38.26 14.48 2.84
CA ASN A 553 -39.32 13.53 3.14
C ASN A 553 -40.01 13.04 1.85
N LEU A 554 -40.82 11.99 1.92
CA LEU A 554 -41.52 11.42 0.77
C LEU A 554 -42.49 12.43 0.11
N ASP A 555 -43.03 13.39 0.87
CA ASP A 555 -43.85 14.48 0.37
C ASP A 555 -43.04 15.65 -0.23
N GLY A 556 -41.70 15.54 -0.20
CA GLY A 556 -40.77 16.54 -0.69
C GLY A 556 -40.45 17.67 0.29
N SER A 557 -41.06 17.70 1.47
CA SER A 557 -40.70 18.68 2.52
C SER A 557 -39.28 18.39 3.04
N PRO A 558 -38.57 19.38 3.59
CA PRO A 558 -37.21 19.15 4.17
C PRO A 558 -37.28 18.09 5.27
N ALA A 559 -36.42 17.07 5.14
CA ALA A 559 -36.27 16.04 6.16
C ALA A 559 -35.28 16.54 7.22
N ASN A 560 -35.75 17.39 8.13
CA ASN A 560 -34.93 17.96 9.18
C ASN A 560 -34.27 16.85 10.00
N ASP A 561 -32.99 17.03 10.34
CA ASP A 561 -32.20 16.10 11.15
C ASP A 561 -32.10 14.67 10.59
N ALA A 562 -32.27 14.48 9.26
CA ALA A 562 -32.19 13.18 8.63
C ALA A 562 -30.76 12.81 8.15
N LEU A 563 -29.96 13.82 7.83
CA LEU A 563 -28.63 13.63 7.26
C LEU A 563 -27.58 13.52 8.37
N LYS A 564 -27.37 12.28 8.83
CA LYS A 564 -26.36 11.96 9.83
C LYS A 564 -25.42 10.90 9.25
N LEU A 565 -24.18 11.28 8.94
CA LEU A 565 -23.17 10.43 8.30
C LEU A 565 -21.75 10.90 8.67
N ASP A 566 -20.77 10.01 8.52
CA ASP A 566 -19.38 10.28 8.91
C ASP A 566 -18.67 11.16 7.89
N ALA A 567 -18.85 10.88 6.60
CA ALA A 567 -18.22 11.63 5.54
C ALA A 567 -18.97 11.50 4.21
N VAL A 568 -18.62 12.40 3.30
CA VAL A 568 -18.96 12.32 1.88
C VAL A 568 -17.66 12.28 1.10
N SER A 569 -17.58 11.47 0.04
CA SER A 569 -16.44 11.54 -0.88
C SER A 569 -16.90 11.67 -2.33
N LEU A 570 -16.11 12.40 -3.12
CA LEU A 570 -16.12 12.37 -4.57
C LEU A 570 -14.89 11.57 -5.01
N THR A 571 -15.11 10.41 -5.62
CA THR A 571 -14.09 9.41 -5.92
C THR A 571 -14.05 9.10 -7.40
N PHE A 572 -12.86 9.07 -7.99
CA PHE A 572 -12.61 8.82 -9.40
C PHE A 572 -11.89 7.48 -9.57
N PHE A 573 -12.26 6.73 -10.59
CA PHE A 573 -11.74 5.40 -10.91
C PHE A 573 -11.15 5.37 -12.31
N ASP A 574 -10.21 4.44 -12.51
CA ASP A 574 -9.63 4.09 -13.83
C ASP A 574 -10.69 3.53 -14.77
#